data_6c894e3fa5dfcb024c0c096aa731b9e0
#
_entry.id   6c894e3fa5dfcb024c0c096aa731b9e0
#
_cell.length_a   1.000
_cell.length_b   1.000
_cell.length_c   1.000
_cell.angle_alpha   90.00
_cell.angle_beta   90.00
_cell.angle_gamma   90.00
#
_symmetry.space_group_name_H-M   'P 1'
#
loop_
_entity.id
_entity.type
_entity.pdbx_description
1 polymer ?
#
loop_
_entity_poly.entity_id
_entity_poly.type
_entity_poly.pdbx_seq_one_letter_code
_entity_poly.pdbx_strand_id
1 'polypeptide(L)'
;MEKVRRVERIAALTKMLVDSPQKLISLNDFCEYFGIAKSTLSEDIASVRKAMNHFELGAVETVAGAAGGVRFIPHRKGKQANQVLRDVQERMQEPDRIIAGGFIYMSDILYDWHVMSRLGEIMMSRFADTEPDYILTVETKGIPLAVMVARAFNKPLVIARRDSKVTEGSSISINYVTGSGKSIQTMSLTKRAIPSNSRVLIIDDFMKAGG
;
A
#
# COMPACT_ATOMS: atom_id res chain seq x y z
N MET A 1 -35.60 -11.10 -5.84
CA MET A 1 -34.18 -11.43 -5.65
C MET A 1 -34.09 -12.71 -4.85
N GLU A 2 -33.29 -13.65 -5.30
CA GLU A 2 -33.01 -14.89 -4.57
C GLU A 2 -32.34 -14.56 -3.22
N LYS A 3 -32.75 -15.25 -2.15
CA LYS A 3 -32.26 -14.98 -0.81
C LYS A 3 -30.81 -15.43 -0.69
N VAL A 4 -29.86 -14.50 -0.67
CA VAL A 4 -28.41 -14.78 -0.56
C VAL A 4 -28.13 -15.53 0.75
N ARG A 5 -27.48 -16.69 0.68
CA ARG A 5 -27.13 -17.49 1.85
C ARG A 5 -26.04 -16.79 2.66
N ARG A 6 -26.02 -17.04 3.98
CA ARG A 6 -25.06 -16.40 4.88
C ARG A 6 -23.61 -16.60 4.46
N VAL A 7 -23.24 -17.80 4.02
CA VAL A 7 -21.88 -18.14 3.59
C VAL A 7 -21.47 -17.33 2.36
N GLU A 8 -22.37 -17.24 1.36
CA GLU A 8 -22.15 -16.47 0.13
C GLU A 8 -21.97 -14.97 0.45
N ARG A 9 -22.80 -14.47 1.34
CA ARG A 9 -22.75 -13.06 1.79
C ARG A 9 -21.46 -12.74 2.53
N ILE A 10 -21.01 -13.62 3.47
CA ILE A 10 -19.74 -13.47 4.19
C ILE A 10 -18.57 -13.49 3.19
N ALA A 11 -18.56 -14.39 2.21
CA ALA A 11 -17.53 -14.46 1.20
C ALA A 11 -17.47 -13.18 0.35
N ALA A 12 -18.62 -12.71 -0.14
CA ALA A 12 -18.72 -11.46 -0.90
C ALA A 12 -18.31 -10.23 -0.07
N LEU A 13 -18.80 -10.10 1.16
CA LEU A 13 -18.45 -9.03 2.10
C LEU A 13 -16.94 -8.99 2.35
N THR A 14 -16.33 -10.15 2.61
CA THR A 14 -14.88 -10.27 2.81
C THR A 14 -14.11 -9.78 1.59
N LYS A 15 -14.51 -10.24 0.39
CA LYS A 15 -13.86 -9.84 -0.87
C LYS A 15 -13.97 -8.34 -1.10
N MET A 16 -15.14 -7.75 -0.91
CA MET A 16 -15.36 -6.31 -1.09
C MET A 16 -14.52 -5.46 -0.14
N LEU A 17 -14.39 -5.88 1.13
CA LEU A 17 -13.54 -5.21 2.12
C LEU A 17 -12.06 -5.31 1.77
N VAL A 18 -11.58 -6.48 1.39
CA VAL A 18 -10.16 -6.72 1.04
C VAL A 18 -9.76 -5.99 -0.25
N ASP A 19 -10.66 -5.86 -1.21
CA ASP A 19 -10.40 -5.13 -2.45
C ASP A 19 -10.32 -3.60 -2.26
N SER A 20 -10.91 -3.10 -1.18
CA SER A 20 -10.95 -1.67 -0.88
C SER A 20 -10.33 -1.38 0.50
N PRO A 21 -9.01 -1.65 0.68
CA PRO A 21 -8.37 -1.47 1.97
C PRO A 21 -8.48 -0.01 2.44
N GLN A 22 -8.63 0.18 3.76
CA GLN A 22 -8.79 1.48 4.42
C GLN A 22 -10.02 2.30 4.01
N LYS A 23 -10.74 1.92 2.94
CA LYS A 23 -11.97 2.58 2.55
C LYS A 23 -13.06 2.31 3.58
N LEU A 24 -13.58 3.37 4.17
CA LEU A 24 -14.75 3.26 5.05
C LEU A 24 -16.00 3.08 4.16
N ILE A 25 -16.66 1.94 4.29
CA ILE A 25 -17.88 1.60 3.55
C ILE A 25 -19.03 1.64 4.53
N SER A 26 -20.08 2.37 4.19
CA SER A 26 -21.27 2.52 5.03
C SER A 26 -21.95 1.17 5.27
N LEU A 27 -22.44 0.95 6.48
CA LEU A 27 -23.25 -0.24 6.77
C LEU A 27 -24.55 -0.24 5.96
N ASN A 28 -25.10 0.94 5.66
CA ASN A 28 -26.32 1.06 4.86
C ASN A 28 -26.08 0.59 3.42
N ASP A 29 -24.93 0.93 2.81
CA ASP A 29 -24.59 0.49 1.46
C ASP A 29 -24.55 -1.05 1.37
N PHE A 30 -23.97 -1.72 2.36
CA PHE A 30 -23.97 -3.17 2.43
C PHE A 30 -25.36 -3.76 2.70
N CYS A 31 -26.16 -3.12 3.56
CA CYS A 31 -27.53 -3.56 3.83
C CYS A 31 -28.38 -3.50 2.55
N GLU A 32 -28.26 -2.42 1.80
CA GLU A 32 -28.95 -2.23 0.52
C GLU A 32 -28.44 -3.24 -0.54
N TYR A 33 -27.12 -3.36 -0.66
CA TYR A 33 -26.49 -4.28 -1.62
C TYR A 33 -26.91 -5.74 -1.41
N PHE A 34 -26.96 -6.20 -0.15
CA PHE A 34 -27.32 -7.59 0.19
C PHE A 34 -28.81 -7.80 0.47
N GLY A 35 -29.61 -6.76 0.56
CA GLY A 35 -31.03 -6.86 0.92
C GLY A 35 -31.27 -7.39 2.33
N ILE A 36 -30.46 -6.97 3.34
CA ILE A 36 -30.50 -7.49 4.72
C ILE A 36 -30.61 -6.39 5.78
N ALA A 37 -31.08 -6.77 6.95
CA ALA A 37 -31.13 -5.88 8.10
C ALA A 37 -29.71 -5.60 8.67
N LYS A 38 -29.56 -4.45 9.32
CA LYS A 38 -28.30 -4.00 9.94
C LYS A 38 -27.78 -4.93 11.02
N SER A 39 -28.68 -5.57 11.77
CA SER A 39 -28.32 -6.58 12.77
C SER A 39 -27.65 -7.80 12.13
N THR A 40 -28.22 -8.33 11.05
CA THR A 40 -27.67 -9.45 10.30
C THR A 40 -26.29 -9.10 9.71
N LEU A 41 -26.14 -7.90 9.13
CA LEU A 41 -24.86 -7.44 8.63
C LEU A 41 -23.82 -7.34 9.76
N SER A 42 -24.20 -6.85 10.93
CA SER A 42 -23.28 -6.73 12.08
C SER A 42 -22.76 -8.09 12.55
N GLU A 43 -23.60 -9.12 12.54
CA GLU A 43 -23.19 -10.51 12.84
C GLU A 43 -22.21 -11.05 11.77
N ASP A 44 -22.47 -10.77 10.52
CA ASP A 44 -21.57 -11.17 9.42
C ASP A 44 -20.21 -10.46 9.52
N ILE A 45 -20.19 -9.15 9.77
CA ILE A 45 -18.96 -8.39 10.01
C ILE A 45 -18.19 -8.95 11.22
N ALA A 46 -18.89 -9.30 12.31
CA ALA A 46 -18.26 -9.91 13.48
C ALA A 46 -17.60 -11.27 13.12
N SER A 47 -18.24 -12.06 12.26
CA SER A 47 -17.69 -13.33 11.76
C SER A 47 -16.44 -13.12 10.91
N VAL A 48 -16.47 -12.15 9.98
CA VAL A 48 -15.30 -11.78 9.16
C VAL A 48 -14.16 -11.29 10.04
N ARG A 49 -14.44 -10.38 10.99
CA ARG A 49 -13.44 -9.87 11.95
C ARG A 49 -12.77 -10.99 12.73
N LYS A 50 -13.56 -11.92 13.24
CA LYS A 50 -13.05 -13.07 14.02
C LYS A 50 -12.11 -13.92 13.15
N ALA A 51 -12.47 -14.20 11.89
CA ALA A 51 -11.65 -14.98 10.97
C ALA A 51 -10.35 -14.23 10.63
N MET A 52 -10.42 -12.94 10.27
CA MET A 52 -9.25 -12.13 9.95
C MET A 52 -8.25 -12.07 11.11
N ASN A 53 -8.73 -11.87 12.32
CA ASN A 53 -7.90 -11.84 13.51
C ASN A 53 -7.30 -13.23 13.84
N HIS A 54 -8.10 -14.29 13.72
CA HIS A 54 -7.66 -15.66 14.05
C HIS A 54 -6.52 -16.14 13.14
N PHE A 55 -6.62 -15.81 11.84
CA PHE A 55 -5.63 -16.20 10.83
C PHE A 55 -4.59 -15.10 10.55
N GLU A 56 -4.59 -14.01 11.31
CA GLU A 56 -3.66 -12.88 11.17
C GLU A 56 -3.63 -12.29 9.74
N LEU A 57 -4.80 -12.19 9.09
CA LEU A 57 -4.93 -11.73 7.70
C LEU A 57 -5.19 -10.23 7.56
N GLY A 58 -5.16 -9.48 8.63
CA GLY A 58 -5.50 -8.07 8.69
C GLY A 58 -6.53 -7.79 9.78
N ALA A 59 -7.03 -6.56 9.86
CA ALA A 59 -8.06 -6.17 10.82
C ALA A 59 -9.31 -5.64 10.12
N VAL A 60 -10.47 -5.91 10.70
CA VAL A 60 -11.76 -5.34 10.29
C VAL A 60 -12.25 -4.43 11.40
N GLU A 61 -12.33 -3.14 11.12
CA GLU A 61 -12.76 -2.12 12.07
C GLU A 61 -14.14 -1.58 11.71
N THR A 62 -14.94 -1.31 12.76
CA THR A 62 -16.21 -0.59 12.63
C THR A 62 -16.04 0.79 13.25
N VAL A 63 -16.35 1.82 12.49
CA VAL A 63 -16.37 3.21 12.94
C VAL A 63 -17.83 3.59 13.24
N ALA A 64 -18.10 4.06 14.45
CA ALA A 64 -19.43 4.49 14.88
C ALA A 64 -19.75 5.90 14.37
N GLY A 65 -21.06 6.24 14.30
CA GLY A 65 -21.53 7.58 13.95
C GLY A 65 -22.33 7.63 12.66
N ALA A 66 -22.82 8.83 12.32
CA ALA A 66 -23.65 9.05 11.13
C ALA A 66 -22.88 8.79 9.82
N ALA A 67 -21.62 9.16 9.79
CA ALA A 67 -20.68 8.87 8.69
C ALA A 67 -19.85 7.60 8.95
N GLY A 68 -20.31 6.73 9.85
CA GLY A 68 -19.64 5.50 10.24
C GLY A 68 -19.80 4.39 9.22
N GLY A 69 -19.03 3.32 9.43
CA GLY A 69 -19.03 2.18 8.52
C GLY A 69 -18.07 1.10 8.98
N VAL A 70 -17.68 0.27 8.05
CA VAL A 70 -16.68 -0.79 8.26
C VAL A 70 -15.55 -0.62 7.25
N ARG A 71 -14.32 -0.89 7.67
CA ARG A 71 -13.14 -0.90 6.81
C ARG A 71 -12.25 -2.11 7.10
N PHE A 72 -11.51 -2.51 6.11
CA PHE A 72 -10.43 -3.49 6.25
C PHE A 72 -9.08 -2.78 6.31
N ILE A 73 -8.25 -3.16 7.25
CA ILE A 73 -6.88 -2.66 7.41
C ILE A 73 -5.93 -3.81 7.06
N PRO A 74 -5.26 -3.76 5.90
CA PRO A 74 -4.25 -4.74 5.57
C PRO A 74 -3.02 -4.48 6.43
N HIS A 75 -2.63 -5.46 7.22
CA HIS A 75 -1.39 -5.37 8.00
C HIS A 75 -0.76 -6.74 8.14
N ARG A 76 0.55 -6.74 8.28
CA ARG A 76 1.36 -7.93 8.53
C ARG A 76 2.36 -7.62 9.62
N LYS A 77 2.29 -8.35 10.73
CA LYS A 77 3.08 -8.10 11.94
C LYS A 77 3.74 -9.39 12.45
N GLY A 78 4.62 -9.24 13.43
CA GLY A 78 5.19 -10.36 14.19
C GLY A 78 5.88 -11.41 13.31
N LYS A 79 5.54 -12.67 13.54
CA LYS A 79 6.18 -13.82 12.86
C LYS A 79 5.99 -13.79 11.34
N GLN A 80 4.80 -13.41 10.86
CA GLN A 80 4.51 -13.35 9.42
C GLN A 80 5.34 -12.28 8.71
N ALA A 81 5.47 -11.07 9.31
CA ALA A 81 6.31 -10.02 8.76
C ALA A 81 7.78 -10.44 8.71
N ASN A 82 8.27 -11.02 9.81
CA ASN A 82 9.66 -11.50 9.90
C ASN A 82 9.95 -12.62 8.89
N GLN A 83 8.98 -13.50 8.60
CA GLN A 83 9.16 -14.53 7.58
C GLN A 83 9.32 -13.92 6.20
N VAL A 84 8.42 -13.00 5.81
CA VAL A 84 8.52 -12.30 4.52
C VAL A 84 9.86 -11.56 4.37
N LEU A 85 10.32 -10.89 5.42
CA LEU A 85 11.61 -10.19 5.39
C LEU A 85 12.78 -11.14 5.26
N ARG A 86 12.76 -12.32 5.94
CA ARG A 86 13.78 -13.35 5.78
C ARG A 86 13.78 -13.92 4.36
N ASP A 87 12.61 -14.26 3.82
CA ASP A 87 12.50 -14.81 2.45
C ASP A 87 13.10 -13.85 1.41
N VAL A 88 12.84 -12.55 1.57
CA VAL A 88 13.43 -11.51 0.71
C VAL A 88 14.94 -11.40 0.93
N GLN A 89 15.39 -11.42 2.19
CA GLN A 89 16.80 -11.35 2.54
C GLN A 89 17.57 -12.54 1.97
N GLU A 90 17.08 -13.76 2.10
CA GLU A 90 17.68 -14.98 1.56
C GLU A 90 17.80 -14.89 0.04
N ARG A 91 16.75 -14.49 -0.65
CA ARG A 91 16.81 -14.23 -2.10
C ARG A 91 17.86 -13.19 -2.48
N MET A 92 17.97 -12.09 -1.71
CA MET A 92 18.97 -11.04 -1.98
C MET A 92 20.42 -11.48 -1.72
N GLN A 93 20.65 -12.49 -0.91
CA GLN A 93 21.98 -13.02 -0.57
C GLN A 93 22.48 -14.09 -1.54
N GLU A 94 21.69 -14.50 -2.53
CA GLU A 94 22.12 -15.46 -3.55
C GLU A 94 23.37 -14.93 -4.29
N PRO A 95 24.45 -15.74 -4.40
CA PRO A 95 25.75 -15.26 -4.92
C PRO A 95 25.73 -14.77 -6.38
N ASP A 96 24.84 -15.31 -7.20
CA ASP A 96 24.66 -14.98 -8.61
C ASP A 96 23.95 -13.64 -8.85
N ARG A 97 23.45 -13.00 -7.79
CA ARG A 97 22.83 -11.67 -7.87
C ARG A 97 23.82 -10.51 -7.98
N ILE A 98 25.08 -10.77 -7.67
CA ILE A 98 26.13 -9.74 -7.82
C ILE A 98 26.55 -9.67 -9.28
N ILE A 99 26.17 -8.58 -9.95
CA ILE A 99 26.52 -8.34 -11.36
C ILE A 99 27.73 -7.43 -11.48
N ALA A 100 28.24 -7.30 -12.72
CA ALA A 100 29.42 -6.46 -13.01
C ALA A 100 29.30 -5.05 -12.42
N GLY A 101 30.35 -4.58 -11.75
CA GLY A 101 30.38 -3.29 -11.07
C GLY A 101 29.86 -3.32 -9.62
N GLY A 102 29.61 -4.51 -9.05
CA GLY A 102 29.18 -4.66 -7.66
C GLY A 102 27.71 -4.28 -7.40
N PHE A 103 26.90 -4.23 -8.47
CA PHE A 103 25.46 -4.02 -8.35
C PHE A 103 24.74 -5.32 -8.01
N ILE A 104 23.62 -5.21 -7.31
CA ILE A 104 22.77 -6.36 -6.99
C ILE A 104 21.59 -6.38 -7.97
N TYR A 105 21.35 -7.51 -8.61
CA TYR A 105 20.17 -7.75 -9.40
C TYR A 105 18.95 -7.97 -8.51
N MET A 106 17.96 -7.11 -8.58
CA MET A 106 16.76 -7.11 -7.74
C MET A 106 15.46 -7.05 -8.52
N SER A 107 15.51 -6.96 -9.85
CA SER A 107 14.32 -6.70 -10.64
C SER A 107 13.26 -7.79 -10.53
N ASP A 108 13.67 -9.04 -10.41
CA ASP A 108 12.79 -10.20 -10.18
C ASP A 108 12.07 -10.17 -8.82
N ILE A 109 12.67 -9.55 -7.80
CA ILE A 109 12.05 -9.34 -6.49
C ILE A 109 11.11 -8.15 -6.54
N LEU A 110 11.57 -7.02 -7.12
CA LEU A 110 10.81 -5.78 -7.15
C LEU A 110 9.58 -5.85 -8.07
N TYR A 111 9.61 -6.69 -9.11
CA TYR A 111 8.45 -6.91 -9.99
C TYR A 111 7.61 -8.12 -9.63
N ASP A 112 7.95 -8.82 -8.53
CA ASP A 112 7.11 -9.85 -7.94
C ASP A 112 6.00 -9.17 -7.09
N TRP A 113 4.81 -9.05 -7.66
CA TRP A 113 3.70 -8.39 -6.99
C TRP A 113 3.28 -9.07 -5.67
N HIS A 114 3.48 -10.39 -5.53
CA HIS A 114 3.21 -11.09 -4.29
C HIS A 114 4.14 -10.63 -3.16
N VAL A 115 5.43 -10.46 -3.48
CA VAL A 115 6.42 -9.91 -2.54
C VAL A 115 6.09 -8.46 -2.21
N MET A 116 5.85 -7.63 -3.24
CA MET A 116 5.56 -6.20 -3.05
C MET A 116 4.28 -5.98 -2.25
N SER A 117 3.23 -6.77 -2.48
CA SER A 117 2.00 -6.69 -1.69
C SER A 117 2.24 -6.95 -0.20
N ARG A 118 3.00 -8.01 0.13
CA ARG A 118 3.33 -8.34 1.51
C ARG A 118 4.21 -7.27 2.16
N LEU A 119 5.17 -6.72 1.43
CA LEU A 119 5.98 -5.60 1.90
C LEU A 119 5.14 -4.34 2.11
N GLY A 120 4.17 -4.06 1.24
CA GLY A 120 3.21 -2.97 1.42
C GLY A 120 2.40 -3.09 2.72
N GLU A 121 1.95 -4.30 3.07
CA GLU A 121 1.25 -4.58 4.33
C GLU A 121 2.18 -4.41 5.56
N ILE A 122 3.46 -4.76 5.44
CA ILE A 122 4.46 -4.54 6.48
C ILE A 122 4.72 -3.04 6.67
N MET A 123 4.87 -2.29 5.58
CA MET A 123 5.03 -0.83 5.61
C MET A 123 3.81 -0.16 6.24
N MET A 124 2.58 -0.60 5.86
CA MET A 124 1.35 -0.13 6.51
C MET A 124 1.40 -0.35 8.03
N SER A 125 1.89 -1.52 8.49
CA SER A 125 1.99 -1.83 9.91
C SER A 125 2.99 -0.97 10.65
N ARG A 126 4.09 -0.58 9.98
CA ARG A 126 5.19 0.20 10.59
C ARG A 126 4.92 1.70 10.63
N PHE A 127 4.19 2.20 9.64
CA PHE A 127 3.98 3.62 9.44
C PHE A 127 2.50 4.04 9.62
N ALA A 128 1.66 3.18 10.22
CA ALA A 128 0.24 3.48 10.42
C ALA A 128 0.00 4.82 11.14
N ASP A 129 0.80 5.10 12.16
CA ASP A 129 0.67 6.29 13.01
C ASP A 129 1.09 7.60 12.30
N THR A 130 1.74 7.51 11.14
CA THR A 130 2.15 8.68 10.37
C THR A 130 0.99 9.34 9.62
N GLU A 131 -0.09 8.60 9.38
CA GLU A 131 -1.28 9.05 8.66
C GLU A 131 -0.96 9.90 7.42
N PRO A 132 -0.24 9.37 6.44
CA PRO A 132 0.16 10.15 5.28
C PRO A 132 -1.03 10.55 4.43
N ASP A 133 -0.95 11.72 3.80
CA ASP A 133 -1.92 12.16 2.80
C ASP A 133 -1.57 11.65 1.40
N TYR A 134 -0.27 11.49 1.14
CA TYR A 134 0.29 11.03 -0.13
C TYR A 134 1.44 10.06 0.09
N ILE A 135 1.58 9.11 -0.84
CA ILE A 135 2.78 8.28 -0.97
C ILE A 135 3.61 8.86 -2.11
N LEU A 136 4.91 9.02 -1.91
CA LEU A 136 5.85 9.54 -2.90
C LEU A 136 6.93 8.50 -3.18
N THR A 137 7.28 8.32 -4.42
CA THR A 137 8.46 7.55 -4.85
C THR A 137 9.20 8.25 -5.97
N VAL A 138 10.41 7.79 -6.22
CA VAL A 138 11.21 8.21 -7.38
C VAL A 138 11.16 7.14 -8.47
N GLU A 139 11.11 7.55 -9.73
CA GLU A 139 11.24 6.58 -10.82
C GLU A 139 12.63 5.92 -10.78
N THR A 140 12.77 4.61 -11.01
CA THR A 140 11.82 3.69 -11.62
C THR A 140 11.52 2.50 -10.69
N LYS A 141 12.53 2.00 -9.97
CA LYS A 141 12.45 0.71 -9.27
C LYS A 141 11.65 0.76 -7.97
N GLY A 142 11.53 1.91 -7.33
CA GLY A 142 10.68 2.12 -6.16
C GLY A 142 9.18 2.03 -6.45
N ILE A 143 8.77 2.23 -7.72
CA ILE A 143 7.36 2.30 -8.11
C ILE A 143 6.54 1.06 -7.69
N PRO A 144 6.97 -0.20 -7.94
CA PRO A 144 6.17 -1.36 -7.60
C PRO A 144 5.85 -1.45 -6.09
N LEU A 145 6.84 -1.21 -5.24
CA LEU A 145 6.64 -1.17 -3.79
C LEU A 145 5.71 -0.01 -3.39
N ALA A 146 5.95 1.19 -3.92
CA ALA A 146 5.16 2.37 -3.60
C ALA A 146 3.68 2.22 -4.01
N VAL A 147 3.37 1.55 -5.15
CA VAL A 147 2.00 1.21 -5.55
C VAL A 147 1.31 0.34 -4.49
N MET A 148 2.01 -0.69 -3.97
CA MET A 148 1.43 -1.57 -2.96
C MET A 148 1.28 -0.89 -1.60
N VAL A 149 2.20 0.00 -1.23
CA VAL A 149 2.06 0.85 -0.04
C VAL A 149 0.89 1.82 -0.20
N ALA A 150 0.78 2.50 -1.33
CA ALA A 150 -0.33 3.41 -1.64
C ALA A 150 -1.69 2.70 -1.57
N ARG A 151 -1.77 1.48 -2.12
CA ARG A 151 -2.94 0.61 -1.99
C ARG A 151 -3.25 0.29 -0.52
N ALA A 152 -2.24 -0.11 0.26
CA ALA A 152 -2.44 -0.51 1.66
C ALA A 152 -2.91 0.66 2.53
N PHE A 153 -2.42 1.88 2.28
CA PHE A 153 -2.85 3.11 2.96
C PHE A 153 -4.11 3.73 2.36
N ASN A 154 -4.56 3.26 1.18
CA ASN A 154 -5.62 3.90 0.40
C ASN A 154 -5.34 5.39 0.14
N LYS A 155 -4.11 5.69 -0.30
CA LYS A 155 -3.63 7.05 -0.55
C LYS A 155 -3.14 7.18 -1.99
N PRO A 156 -3.26 8.36 -2.59
CA PRO A 156 -2.71 8.61 -3.91
C PRO A 156 -1.19 8.44 -3.92
N LEU A 157 -0.68 7.85 -5.01
CA LEU A 157 0.74 7.74 -5.29
C LEU A 157 1.17 8.90 -6.19
N VAL A 158 2.29 9.51 -5.83
CA VAL A 158 2.98 10.53 -6.64
C VAL A 158 4.36 10.02 -6.99
N ILE A 159 4.79 10.22 -8.23
CA ILE A 159 6.08 9.76 -8.73
C ILE A 159 6.91 10.98 -9.11
N ALA A 160 8.02 11.20 -8.40
CA ALA A 160 9.04 12.15 -8.80
C ALA A 160 9.88 11.55 -9.94
N ARG A 161 10.18 12.35 -10.96
CA ARG A 161 10.86 11.92 -12.18
C ARG A 161 12.14 12.68 -12.40
N ARG A 162 13.07 12.09 -13.10
CA ARG A 162 14.32 12.77 -13.49
C ARG A 162 14.08 13.81 -14.58
N ASP A 163 13.10 13.58 -15.45
CA ASP A 163 12.72 14.50 -16.52
C ASP A 163 11.26 14.91 -16.42
N SER A 164 10.98 16.21 -16.61
CA SER A 164 9.61 16.69 -16.70
C SER A 164 8.99 16.30 -18.04
N LYS A 165 7.81 15.69 -18.02
CA LYS A 165 7.05 15.39 -19.23
C LYS A 165 6.02 16.47 -19.50
N VAL A 166 5.93 16.93 -20.75
CA VAL A 166 4.96 17.94 -21.21
C VAL A 166 3.52 17.54 -20.88
N THR A 167 3.23 16.24 -20.86
CA THR A 167 1.90 15.69 -20.54
C THR A 167 1.46 15.86 -19.10
N GLU A 168 2.36 16.19 -18.18
CA GLU A 168 2.05 16.34 -16.75
C GLU A 168 1.82 17.81 -16.33
N GLY A 169 1.94 18.76 -17.27
CA GLY A 169 1.74 20.19 -17.03
C GLY A 169 2.91 20.85 -16.29
N SER A 170 2.62 21.93 -15.57
CA SER A 170 3.64 22.69 -14.83
C SER A 170 4.31 21.84 -13.76
N SER A 171 5.63 21.75 -13.77
CA SER A 171 6.44 21.01 -12.80
C SER A 171 7.27 21.95 -11.92
N ILE A 172 7.59 21.46 -10.74
CA ILE A 172 8.63 22.01 -9.86
C ILE A 172 9.83 21.08 -10.02
N SER A 173 11.01 21.67 -10.23
CA SER A 173 12.23 20.89 -10.38
C SER A 173 13.26 21.36 -9.36
N ILE A 174 13.99 20.39 -8.82
CA ILE A 174 15.16 20.65 -7.96
C ILE A 174 16.39 20.00 -8.58
N ASN A 175 17.52 20.66 -8.46
CA ASN A 175 18.80 20.10 -8.82
C ASN A 175 19.49 19.54 -7.57
N TYR A 176 20.02 18.34 -7.67
CA TYR A 176 20.78 17.71 -6.58
C TYR A 176 22.06 17.07 -7.10
N VAL A 177 23.04 16.97 -6.22
CA VAL A 177 24.35 16.37 -6.56
C VAL A 177 24.33 14.90 -6.15
N THR A 178 24.62 14.01 -7.07
CA THR A 178 24.72 12.57 -6.77
C THR A 178 26.01 12.29 -5.99
N GLY A 179 25.90 11.58 -4.86
CA GLY A 179 27.04 11.26 -3.98
C GLY A 179 28.16 10.44 -4.62
N SER A 180 27.87 9.71 -5.72
CA SER A 180 28.84 8.80 -6.38
C SER A 180 29.52 9.35 -7.60
N GLY A 181 29.03 10.42 -8.22
CA GLY A 181 29.53 10.89 -9.54
C GLY A 181 29.78 12.38 -9.64
N LYS A 182 29.55 13.17 -8.58
CA LYS A 182 29.62 14.65 -8.62
C LYS A 182 28.83 15.25 -9.79
N SER A 183 27.83 14.52 -10.32
CA SER A 183 26.96 14.98 -11.39
C SER A 183 25.72 15.66 -10.80
N ILE A 184 25.35 16.79 -11.40
CA ILE A 184 24.09 17.46 -11.08
C ILE A 184 22.98 16.71 -11.81
N GLN A 185 21.97 16.26 -11.07
CA GLN A 185 20.76 15.67 -11.61
C GLN A 185 19.56 16.54 -11.26
N THR A 186 18.53 16.48 -12.08
CA THR A 186 17.27 17.19 -11.85
C THR A 186 16.23 16.17 -11.42
N MET A 187 15.44 16.53 -10.42
CA MET A 187 14.24 15.79 -10.05
C MET A 187 13.03 16.71 -10.21
N SER A 188 12.01 16.22 -10.86
CA SER A 188 10.83 16.99 -11.21
C SER A 188 9.58 16.36 -10.62
N LEU A 189 8.68 17.20 -10.14
CA LEU A 189 7.38 16.83 -9.61
C LEU A 189 6.32 17.75 -10.20
N THR A 190 5.17 17.19 -10.58
CA THR A 190 4.04 17.99 -11.03
C THR A 190 3.56 18.92 -9.92
N LYS A 191 3.48 20.22 -10.19
CA LYS A 191 3.16 21.26 -9.18
C LYS A 191 1.81 21.02 -8.47
N ARG A 192 0.87 20.36 -9.16
CA ARG A 192 -0.47 20.05 -8.62
C ARG A 192 -0.57 18.71 -7.92
N ALA A 193 0.51 17.90 -7.93
CA ALA A 193 0.44 16.52 -7.45
C ALA A 193 0.30 16.42 -5.93
N ILE A 194 0.91 17.35 -5.20
CA ILE A 194 0.87 17.37 -3.73
C ILE A 194 0.51 18.79 -3.26
N PRO A 195 -0.65 18.98 -2.61
CA PRO A 195 -0.99 20.26 -1.98
C PRO A 195 -0.01 20.65 -0.89
N SER A 196 0.12 21.95 -0.65
CA SER A 196 0.95 22.47 0.46
C SER A 196 0.45 21.93 1.81
N ASN A 197 1.37 21.70 2.74
CA ASN A 197 1.12 21.17 4.08
C ASN A 197 0.60 19.73 4.14
N SER A 198 0.70 18.97 3.03
CA SER A 198 0.39 17.54 3.02
C SER A 198 1.49 16.73 3.74
N ARG A 199 1.08 15.71 4.48
CA ARG A 199 2.00 14.70 5.04
C ARG A 199 2.33 13.69 3.96
N VAL A 200 3.60 13.49 3.68
CA VAL A 200 4.08 12.63 2.60
C VAL A 200 4.94 11.52 3.16
N LEU A 201 4.57 10.28 2.86
CA LEU A 201 5.41 9.11 3.13
C LEU A 201 6.22 8.78 1.88
N ILE A 202 7.54 8.88 1.99
CA ILE A 202 8.46 8.57 0.90
C ILE A 202 8.81 7.09 0.95
N ILE A 203 8.64 6.39 -0.17
CA ILE A 203 8.94 4.97 -0.34
C ILE A 203 9.87 4.80 -1.53
N ASP A 204 10.98 4.11 -1.32
CA ASP A 204 11.93 3.78 -2.38
C ASP A 204 12.46 2.35 -2.21
N ASP A 205 13.06 1.79 -3.27
CA ASP A 205 13.67 0.46 -3.25
C ASP A 205 15.06 0.47 -2.61
N PHE A 206 15.80 1.57 -2.75
CA PHE A 206 17.15 1.70 -2.25
C PHE A 206 17.52 3.15 -1.94
N MET A 207 18.09 3.39 -0.77
CA MET A 207 18.60 4.69 -0.37
C MET A 207 20.12 4.63 -0.20
N LYS A 208 20.86 5.38 -1.03
CA LYS A 208 22.32 5.43 -0.99
C LYS A 208 22.84 6.56 -0.11
N ALA A 209 22.37 7.77 -0.32
CA ALA A 209 22.87 8.98 0.37
C ALA A 209 21.75 9.92 0.81
N GLY A 210 20.49 9.59 0.55
CA GLY A 210 19.35 10.42 0.91
C GLY A 210 19.32 11.77 0.17
N GLY A 211 19.85 11.80 -1.06
CA GLY A 211 19.85 12.98 -1.91
C GLY A 211 18.56 13.17 -2.67
#